data_688b9408e2dff60eb9a41d91d5822a2b
#
_entry.id   688b9408e2dff60eb9a41d91d5822a2b
#
_cell.length_a   1.000
_cell.length_b   1.000
_cell.length_c   1.000
_cell.angle_alpha   90.00
_cell.angle_beta   90.00
_cell.angle_gamma   90.00
#
_symmetry.space_group_name_H-M   'P 1'
#
loop_
_entity.id
_entity.type
_entity.pdbx_description
1 polymer ?
#
loop_
_entity_poly.entity_id
_entity_poly.type
_entity_poly.pdbx_seq_one_letter_code
_entity_poly.pdbx_strand_id
1 'polypeptide(L)'
;MAWKKILAAAVLASVLPLAGAAEDRGDEVVHVSNSDATMNAAIKEARRTLPDFLKLAANPPADTEGYKLKVKIVDGPRVEHFWVMPFKVAKGGFSGTLANSPQVVRNVRGGQTIQFKEADISDWGYEKNGRQVGSYTVCALFKQMPPDQVKYYRENHGFDC
;
A
#
# COMPACT_ATOMS: atom_id res chain seq x y z
N MET A 1 8.98 36.31 70.48
CA MET A 1 8.58 36.79 69.16
C MET A 1 8.89 35.69 68.14
N ALA A 2 7.89 34.95 67.65
CA ALA A 2 8.03 33.84 66.77
C ALA A 2 7.67 34.25 65.35
N TRP A 3 8.62 34.18 64.44
CA TRP A 3 8.42 34.49 63.01
C TRP A 3 7.99 33.21 62.26
N LYS A 4 6.72 33.21 61.83
CA LYS A 4 6.19 32.13 60.95
C LYS A 4 6.69 32.34 59.52
N LYS A 5 7.46 31.39 59.03
CA LYS A 5 7.83 31.28 57.60
C LYS A 5 6.70 30.63 56.85
N ILE A 6 6.10 31.36 55.87
CA ILE A 6 5.11 30.84 54.95
C ILE A 6 5.88 30.29 53.76
N LEU A 7 5.80 28.97 53.57
CA LEU A 7 6.29 28.27 52.35
C LEU A 7 5.21 28.32 51.28
N ALA A 8 5.44 29.05 50.22
CA ALA A 8 4.60 29.04 49.04
C ALA A 8 4.99 27.81 48.19
N ALA A 9 4.09 26.83 48.06
CA ALA A 9 4.26 25.70 47.14
C ALA A 9 3.85 26.13 45.73
N ALA A 10 4.80 26.22 44.83
CA ALA A 10 4.57 26.42 43.41
C ALA A 10 4.12 25.08 42.78
N VAL A 11 2.86 25.00 42.32
CA VAL A 11 2.33 23.89 41.55
C VAL A 11 2.76 24.09 40.08
N LEU A 12 3.75 23.35 39.65
CA LEU A 12 4.09 23.23 38.22
C LEU A 12 3.01 22.36 37.57
N ALA A 13 2.10 22.95 36.83
CA ALA A 13 1.21 22.24 35.92
C ALA A 13 2.01 21.81 34.68
N SER A 14 2.39 20.52 34.61
CA SER A 14 2.97 19.91 33.43
C SER A 14 1.90 19.68 32.36
N VAL A 15 1.89 20.56 31.35
CA VAL A 15 1.10 20.36 30.13
C VAL A 15 1.80 19.28 29.29
N LEU A 16 1.27 18.06 29.35
CA LEU A 16 1.65 17.01 28.40
C LEU A 16 1.09 17.38 27.01
N PRO A 17 1.91 17.37 25.94
CA PRO A 17 1.38 17.49 24.60
C PRO A 17 0.57 16.21 24.31
N LEU A 18 -0.71 16.36 23.95
CA LEU A 18 -1.46 15.30 23.28
C LEU A 18 -0.74 15.01 21.96
N ALA A 19 0.03 13.92 21.92
CA ALA A 19 0.42 13.32 20.66
C ALA A 19 -0.88 12.88 19.98
N GLY A 20 -1.29 13.62 18.95
CA GLY A 20 -2.36 13.19 18.06
C GLY A 20 -1.94 11.86 17.48
N ALA A 21 -2.67 10.79 17.82
CA ALA A 21 -2.56 9.53 17.12
C ALA A 21 -2.89 9.85 15.65
N ALA A 22 -1.89 9.67 14.76
CA ALA A 22 -2.17 9.60 13.34
C ALA A 22 -3.18 8.45 13.19
N GLU A 23 -4.40 8.77 12.78
CA GLU A 23 -5.35 7.74 12.36
C GLU A 23 -4.66 6.95 11.24
N ASP A 24 -4.29 5.72 11.56
CA ASP A 24 -3.98 4.69 10.59
C ASP A 24 -5.29 4.47 9.79
N ARG A 25 -5.43 5.21 8.68
CA ARG A 25 -6.48 4.97 7.69
C ARG A 25 -6.06 3.70 6.97
N GLY A 26 -6.35 2.58 7.63
CA GLY A 26 -6.07 1.24 7.12
C GLY A 26 -6.53 1.12 5.68
N ASP A 27 -5.78 0.35 4.89
CA ASP A 27 -6.07 0.05 3.49
C ASP A 27 -7.56 -0.23 3.27
N GLU A 28 -8.28 0.77 2.76
CA GLU A 28 -9.69 0.63 2.44
C GLU A 28 -9.81 -0.31 1.24
N VAL A 29 -10.35 -1.50 1.48
CA VAL A 29 -10.63 -2.48 0.42
C VAL A 29 -11.83 -1.99 -0.38
N VAL A 30 -11.57 -1.43 -1.55
CA VAL A 30 -12.63 -1.08 -2.50
C VAL A 30 -13.10 -2.34 -3.20
N HIS A 31 -14.35 -2.73 -2.96
CA HIS A 31 -14.99 -3.84 -3.66
C HIS A 31 -15.30 -3.45 -5.11
N VAL A 32 -14.49 -3.93 -6.04
CA VAL A 32 -14.71 -3.76 -7.48
C VAL A 32 -15.33 -5.03 -8.05
N SER A 33 -16.41 -4.88 -8.80
CA SER A 33 -17.03 -6.00 -9.51
C SER A 33 -16.04 -6.62 -10.50
N ASN A 34 -16.04 -7.95 -10.62
CA ASN A 34 -15.27 -8.68 -11.63
C ASN A 34 -15.61 -8.27 -13.07
N SER A 35 -16.75 -7.61 -13.28
CA SER A 35 -17.21 -7.08 -14.57
C SER A 35 -16.83 -5.61 -14.82
N ASP A 36 -16.09 -4.96 -13.93
CA ASP A 36 -15.65 -3.56 -14.13
C ASP A 36 -14.68 -3.46 -15.30
N ALA A 37 -15.15 -2.84 -16.39
CA ALA A 37 -14.39 -2.71 -17.62
C ALA A 37 -13.11 -1.86 -17.41
N THR A 38 -13.17 -0.84 -16.54
CA THR A 38 -12.03 0.04 -16.23
C THR A 38 -10.95 -0.73 -15.49
N MET A 39 -11.34 -1.50 -14.47
CA MET A 39 -10.42 -2.33 -13.71
C MET A 39 -9.80 -3.43 -14.59
N ASN A 40 -10.60 -4.09 -15.41
CA ASN A 40 -10.11 -5.11 -16.32
C ASN A 40 -9.12 -4.56 -17.37
N ALA A 41 -9.37 -3.36 -17.89
CA ALA A 41 -8.43 -2.66 -18.77
C ALA A 41 -7.11 -2.33 -18.05
N ALA A 42 -7.17 -1.87 -16.82
CA ALA A 42 -6.00 -1.59 -15.99
C ALA A 42 -5.15 -2.84 -15.74
N ILE A 43 -5.77 -3.97 -15.37
CA ILE A 43 -5.10 -5.25 -15.17
C ILE A 43 -4.45 -5.74 -16.49
N LYS A 44 -5.14 -5.59 -17.60
CA LYS A 44 -4.61 -5.97 -18.93
C LYS A 44 -3.37 -5.15 -19.27
N GLU A 45 -3.39 -3.86 -19.04
CA GLU A 45 -2.25 -2.97 -19.29
C GLU A 45 -1.07 -3.27 -18.35
N ALA A 46 -1.33 -3.49 -17.06
CA ALA A 46 -0.32 -3.91 -16.11
C ALA A 46 0.38 -5.21 -16.56
N ARG A 47 -0.39 -6.21 -16.99
CA ARG A 47 0.17 -7.48 -17.48
C ARG A 47 0.95 -7.34 -18.77
N ARG A 48 0.51 -6.47 -19.69
CA ARG A 48 1.20 -6.20 -20.96
C ARG A 48 2.59 -5.60 -20.71
N THR A 49 2.73 -4.76 -19.70
CA THR A 49 3.97 -4.03 -19.37
C THR A 49 4.80 -4.71 -18.28
N LEU A 50 4.30 -5.78 -17.67
CA LEU A 50 4.98 -6.52 -16.60
C LEU A 50 6.39 -7.01 -16.98
N PRO A 51 6.65 -7.54 -18.21
CA PRO A 51 8.00 -8.00 -18.56
C PRO A 51 9.06 -6.89 -18.51
N ASP A 52 8.71 -5.68 -18.90
CA ASP A 52 9.64 -4.54 -18.87
C ASP A 52 9.85 -4.05 -17.43
N PHE A 53 8.79 -4.02 -16.61
CA PHE A 53 8.91 -3.76 -15.18
C PHE A 53 9.84 -4.78 -14.49
N LEU A 54 9.71 -6.07 -14.76
CA LEU A 54 10.55 -7.11 -14.15
C LEU A 54 12.02 -6.97 -14.54
N LYS A 55 12.32 -6.57 -15.78
CA LYS A 55 13.70 -6.25 -16.21
C LYS A 55 14.26 -5.06 -15.43
N LEU A 56 13.44 -4.00 -15.25
CA LEU A 56 13.83 -2.82 -14.49
C LEU A 56 14.05 -3.17 -13.00
N ALA A 57 13.15 -3.94 -12.40
CA ALA A 57 13.24 -4.37 -11.01
C ALA A 57 14.47 -5.27 -10.72
N ALA A 58 14.97 -6.00 -11.73
CA ALA A 58 16.19 -6.80 -11.61
C ALA A 58 17.46 -5.95 -11.55
N ASN A 59 17.45 -4.74 -12.13
CA ASN A 59 18.58 -3.80 -12.15
C ASN A 59 18.03 -2.37 -11.95
N PRO A 60 17.61 -2.03 -10.71
CA PRO A 60 16.92 -0.78 -10.45
C PRO A 60 17.84 0.44 -10.63
N PRO A 61 17.43 1.47 -11.40
CA PRO A 61 18.11 2.77 -11.44
C PRO A 61 18.16 3.44 -10.08
N ALA A 62 19.17 4.29 -9.86
CA ALA A 62 19.41 4.94 -8.56
C ALA A 62 18.29 5.91 -8.14
N ASP A 63 17.51 6.42 -9.09
CA ASP A 63 16.37 7.32 -8.86
C ASP A 63 15.03 6.58 -8.68
N THR A 64 15.07 5.26 -8.44
CA THR A 64 13.88 4.42 -8.31
C THR A 64 13.92 3.57 -7.04
N GLU A 65 12.74 3.34 -6.45
CA GLU A 65 12.56 2.54 -5.24
C GLU A 65 11.14 1.95 -5.13
N GLY A 66 10.85 1.23 -4.05
CA GLY A 66 9.49 0.79 -3.73
C GLY A 66 8.88 -0.20 -4.71
N TYR A 67 9.70 -1.04 -5.36
CA TYR A 67 9.24 -2.05 -6.32
C TYR A 67 8.27 -3.05 -5.68
N LYS A 68 7.08 -3.16 -6.25
CA LYS A 68 6.00 -3.99 -5.72
C LYS A 68 5.18 -4.67 -6.81
N LEU A 69 4.63 -5.83 -6.49
CA LEU A 69 3.68 -6.56 -7.34
C LEU A 69 2.32 -6.62 -6.65
N LYS A 70 1.24 -6.49 -7.40
CA LYS A 70 -0.12 -6.73 -6.89
C LYS A 70 -0.56 -8.13 -7.28
N VAL A 71 -0.88 -8.95 -6.27
CA VAL A 71 -1.11 -10.38 -6.45
C VAL A 71 -2.53 -10.75 -6.02
N LYS A 72 -3.22 -11.49 -6.87
CA LYS A 72 -4.53 -12.06 -6.59
C LYS A 72 -4.38 -13.30 -5.70
N ILE A 73 -5.06 -13.32 -4.57
CA ILE A 73 -5.16 -14.47 -3.67
C ILE A 73 -6.61 -14.96 -3.65
N VAL A 74 -6.77 -16.28 -3.73
CA VAL A 74 -8.06 -16.96 -3.75
C VAL A 74 -8.18 -17.83 -2.50
N ASP A 75 -9.33 -17.75 -1.83
CA ASP A 75 -9.69 -18.56 -0.67
C ASP A 75 -11.15 -19.04 -0.81
N GLY A 76 -11.32 -20.17 -1.47
CA GLY A 76 -12.64 -20.66 -1.88
C GLY A 76 -13.34 -19.65 -2.81
N PRO A 77 -14.54 -19.14 -2.45
CA PRO A 77 -15.23 -18.13 -3.25
C PRO A 77 -14.70 -16.71 -3.08
N ARG A 78 -13.79 -16.49 -2.12
CA ARG A 78 -13.24 -15.17 -1.80
C ARG A 78 -12.01 -14.88 -2.62
N VAL A 79 -11.89 -13.64 -3.08
CA VAL A 79 -10.74 -13.14 -3.85
C VAL A 79 -10.34 -11.78 -3.27
N GLU A 80 -9.06 -11.58 -3.09
CA GLU A 80 -8.50 -10.32 -2.65
C GLU A 80 -7.16 -10.07 -3.33
N HIS A 81 -6.79 -8.80 -3.54
CA HIS A 81 -5.56 -8.40 -4.21
C HIS A 81 -4.66 -7.67 -3.25
N PHE A 82 -3.41 -8.11 -3.14
CA PHE A 82 -2.42 -7.61 -2.19
C PHE A 82 -1.22 -7.00 -2.88
N TRP A 83 -0.70 -5.92 -2.35
CA TRP A 83 0.65 -5.52 -2.65
C TRP A 83 1.64 -6.46 -1.98
N VAL A 84 2.65 -6.86 -2.72
CA VAL A 84 3.73 -7.76 -2.29
C VAL A 84 5.05 -7.03 -2.47
N MET A 85 5.73 -6.75 -1.36
CA MET A 85 7.05 -6.11 -1.32
C MET A 85 7.78 -6.43 -0.02
N PRO A 86 9.10 -6.72 -0.03
CA PRO A 86 9.90 -6.99 -1.24
C PRO A 86 9.47 -8.30 -1.93
N PHE A 87 9.83 -8.43 -3.19
CA PHE A 87 9.64 -9.66 -3.93
C PHE A 87 10.92 -10.11 -4.64
N LYS A 88 10.98 -11.37 -5.04
CA LYS A 88 12.07 -11.94 -5.83
C LYS A 88 11.56 -13.03 -6.76
N VAL A 89 12.29 -13.26 -7.86
CA VAL A 89 12.07 -14.41 -8.72
C VAL A 89 12.43 -15.69 -7.96
N ALA A 90 11.59 -16.71 -8.05
CA ALA A 90 11.75 -18.02 -7.43
C ALA A 90 11.50 -19.12 -8.44
N LYS A 91 11.84 -20.38 -8.09
CA LYS A 91 11.61 -21.52 -8.98
C LYS A 91 10.11 -21.65 -9.30
N GLY A 92 9.76 -21.45 -10.57
CA GLY A 92 8.38 -21.57 -11.08
C GLY A 92 7.48 -20.38 -10.83
N GLY A 93 8.04 -19.21 -10.47
CA GLY A 93 7.28 -17.98 -10.23
C GLY A 93 8.02 -16.96 -9.40
N PHE A 94 7.38 -16.50 -8.33
CA PHE A 94 7.88 -15.43 -7.47
C PHE A 94 7.66 -15.78 -5.98
N SER A 95 8.41 -15.11 -5.12
CA SER A 95 8.19 -15.12 -3.67
C SER A 95 8.27 -13.68 -3.16
N GLY A 96 7.44 -13.31 -2.19
CA GLY A 96 7.48 -11.98 -1.60
C GLY A 96 6.58 -11.84 -0.39
N THR A 97 6.66 -10.71 0.29
CA THR A 97 5.96 -10.45 1.54
C THR A 97 4.71 -9.63 1.30
N LEU A 98 3.58 -10.06 1.86
CA LEU A 98 2.32 -9.31 1.82
C LEU A 98 2.46 -8.01 2.60
N ALA A 99 2.28 -6.89 1.92
CA ALA A 99 2.40 -5.55 2.52
C ALA A 99 1.14 -5.13 3.29
N ASN A 100 -0.01 -5.76 2.97
CA ASN A 100 -1.32 -5.42 3.55
C ASN A 100 -1.87 -6.59 4.37
N SER A 101 -2.74 -6.29 5.33
CA SER A 101 -3.51 -7.30 6.07
C SER A 101 -4.78 -7.68 5.31
N PRO A 102 -5.15 -8.99 5.27
CA PRO A 102 -6.34 -9.44 4.58
C PRO A 102 -7.62 -8.95 5.27
N GLN A 103 -8.59 -8.56 4.45
CA GLN A 103 -9.92 -8.15 4.89
C GLN A 103 -10.98 -9.22 4.51
N VAL A 104 -10.76 -9.94 3.43
CA VAL A 104 -11.73 -10.88 2.85
C VAL A 104 -11.25 -12.33 2.90
N VAL A 105 -10.04 -12.62 2.42
CA VAL A 105 -9.45 -13.97 2.47
C VAL A 105 -8.93 -14.28 3.87
N ARG A 106 -8.86 -15.58 4.22
CA ARG A 106 -8.44 -16.04 5.56
C ARG A 106 -7.26 -17.00 5.54
N ASN A 107 -6.79 -17.36 4.36
CA ASN A 107 -5.71 -18.32 4.14
C ASN A 107 -4.30 -17.70 4.14
N VAL A 108 -4.20 -16.38 4.34
CA VAL A 108 -2.93 -15.64 4.46
C VAL A 108 -3.00 -14.59 5.57
N ARG A 109 -1.84 -14.01 5.91
CA ARG A 109 -1.71 -12.93 6.92
C ARG A 109 -0.82 -11.81 6.41
N GLY A 110 -1.06 -10.58 6.87
CA GLY A 110 -0.16 -9.46 6.63
C GLY A 110 1.27 -9.78 7.10
N GLY A 111 2.26 -9.35 6.36
CA GLY A 111 3.67 -9.66 6.63
C GLY A 111 4.10 -11.10 6.30
N GLN A 112 3.19 -11.96 5.85
CA GLN A 112 3.53 -13.33 5.45
C GLN A 112 4.28 -13.34 4.11
N THR A 113 5.35 -14.12 4.02
CA THR A 113 5.98 -14.43 2.74
C THR A 113 5.18 -15.52 2.02
N ILE A 114 4.80 -15.24 0.78
CA ILE A 114 4.04 -16.15 -0.09
C ILE A 114 4.83 -16.51 -1.35
N GLN A 115 4.42 -17.60 -2.00
CA GLN A 115 4.82 -17.95 -3.37
C GLN A 115 3.61 -17.77 -4.30
N PHE A 116 3.85 -17.24 -5.50
CA PHE A 116 2.80 -16.97 -6.48
C PHE A 116 3.35 -17.08 -7.91
N LYS A 117 2.46 -17.23 -8.86
CA LYS A 117 2.80 -17.34 -10.28
C LYS A 117 2.60 -15.98 -10.97
N GLU A 118 3.20 -15.82 -12.13
CA GLU A 118 2.99 -14.63 -12.98
C GLU A 118 1.50 -14.41 -13.31
N ALA A 119 0.74 -15.48 -13.53
CA ALA A 119 -0.69 -15.42 -13.80
C ALA A 119 -1.52 -14.82 -12.64
N ASP A 120 -0.99 -14.84 -11.42
CA ASP A 120 -1.65 -14.26 -10.24
C ASP A 120 -1.39 -12.75 -10.13
N ILE A 121 -0.41 -12.21 -10.89
CA ILE A 121 -0.08 -10.79 -10.87
C ILE A 121 -1.16 -10.00 -11.61
N SER A 122 -1.73 -9.03 -10.92
CA SER A 122 -2.77 -8.12 -11.45
C SER A 122 -2.28 -6.70 -11.68
N ASP A 123 -1.17 -6.31 -11.04
CA ASP A 123 -0.57 -4.98 -11.20
C ASP A 123 0.88 -4.99 -10.74
N TRP A 124 1.58 -3.91 -11.03
CA TRP A 124 2.93 -3.64 -10.53
C TRP A 124 3.13 -2.14 -10.31
N GLY A 125 4.09 -1.77 -9.50
CA GLY A 125 4.44 -0.37 -9.29
C GLY A 125 5.83 -0.20 -8.70
N TYR A 126 6.35 1.00 -8.85
CA TYR A 126 7.56 1.50 -8.20
C TYR A 126 7.50 3.02 -8.09
N GLU A 127 8.42 3.61 -7.36
CA GLU A 127 8.58 5.06 -7.28
C GLU A 127 9.78 5.51 -8.10
N LYS A 128 9.61 6.62 -8.82
CA LYS A 128 10.69 7.34 -9.49
C LYS A 128 10.65 8.81 -9.10
N ASN A 129 11.69 9.29 -8.43
CA ASN A 129 11.75 10.67 -7.92
C ASN A 129 10.49 11.06 -7.09
N GLY A 130 10.01 10.16 -6.23
CA GLY A 130 8.82 10.36 -5.40
C GLY A 130 7.48 10.27 -6.14
N ARG A 131 7.46 9.84 -7.42
CA ARG A 131 6.24 9.67 -8.21
C ARG A 131 5.99 8.19 -8.49
N GLN A 132 4.73 7.76 -8.34
CA GLN A 132 4.32 6.39 -8.65
C GLN A 132 4.35 6.13 -10.16
N VAL A 133 4.94 5.00 -10.54
CA VAL A 133 4.93 4.49 -11.92
C VAL A 133 4.26 3.12 -11.92
N GLY A 134 3.45 2.82 -12.91
CA GLY A 134 2.57 1.66 -12.92
C GLY A 134 1.35 1.90 -12.05
N SER A 135 1.02 0.96 -11.16
CA SER A 135 -0.13 1.07 -10.23
C SER A 135 -1.45 1.36 -10.96
N TYR A 136 -1.64 0.75 -12.13
CA TYR A 136 -2.79 0.98 -13.03
C TYR A 136 -4.13 0.73 -12.36
N THR A 137 -4.20 -0.29 -11.49
CA THR A 137 -5.43 -0.62 -10.75
C THR A 137 -5.78 0.45 -9.71
N VAL A 138 -4.79 1.15 -9.14
CA VAL A 138 -5.04 2.29 -8.24
C VAL A 138 -5.65 3.44 -9.03
N CYS A 139 -5.10 3.75 -10.20
CA CYS A 139 -5.66 4.77 -11.10
C CYS A 139 -7.09 4.44 -11.57
N ALA A 140 -7.40 3.15 -11.76
CA ALA A 140 -8.76 2.72 -12.05
C ALA A 140 -9.71 2.98 -10.86
N LEU A 141 -9.26 2.72 -9.62
CA LEU A 141 -10.03 3.00 -8.40
C LEU A 141 -10.32 4.49 -8.21
N PHE A 142 -9.40 5.38 -8.56
CA PHE A 142 -9.59 6.82 -8.43
C PHE A 142 -10.86 7.34 -9.14
N LYS A 143 -11.33 6.64 -10.18
CA LYS A 143 -12.57 6.99 -10.88
C LYS A 143 -13.83 6.75 -10.04
N GLN A 144 -13.71 5.96 -8.97
CA GLN A 144 -14.80 5.57 -8.08
C GLN A 144 -14.65 6.14 -6.67
N MET A 145 -13.50 6.77 -6.38
CA MET A 145 -13.19 7.32 -5.07
C MET A 145 -13.68 8.77 -4.94
N PRO A 146 -14.00 9.23 -3.71
CA PRO A 146 -14.27 10.63 -3.43
C PRO A 146 -13.10 11.54 -3.84
N PRO A 147 -13.38 12.75 -4.38
CA PRO A 147 -12.33 13.64 -4.88
C PRO A 147 -11.27 14.05 -3.85
N ASP A 148 -11.65 14.17 -2.59
CA ASP A 148 -10.74 14.48 -1.47
C ASP A 148 -9.78 13.33 -1.17
N GLN A 149 -10.22 12.08 -1.25
CA GLN A 149 -9.36 10.92 -1.14
C GLN A 149 -8.38 10.84 -2.32
N VAL A 150 -8.85 11.05 -3.56
CA VAL A 150 -7.96 11.09 -4.74
C VAL A 150 -6.90 12.17 -4.58
N LYS A 151 -7.28 13.37 -4.10
CA LYS A 151 -6.36 14.47 -3.81
C LYS A 151 -5.32 14.04 -2.79
N TYR A 152 -5.73 13.40 -1.69
CA TYR A 152 -4.82 12.90 -0.66
C TYR A 152 -3.77 11.94 -1.23
N TYR A 153 -4.18 10.97 -2.05
CA TYR A 153 -3.25 10.01 -2.68
C TYR A 153 -2.27 10.69 -3.65
N ARG A 154 -2.73 11.69 -4.41
CA ARG A 154 -1.86 12.46 -5.31
C ARG A 154 -0.81 13.26 -4.56
N GLU A 155 -1.21 13.96 -3.50
CA GLU A 155 -0.33 14.85 -2.74
C GLU A 155 0.63 14.10 -1.82
N ASN A 156 0.21 12.97 -1.22
CA ASN A 156 0.97 12.28 -0.19
C ASN A 156 1.63 10.99 -0.67
N HIS A 157 1.19 10.41 -1.77
CA HIS A 157 1.71 9.14 -2.29
C HIS A 157 2.19 9.22 -3.74
N GLY A 158 2.28 10.40 -4.32
CA GLY A 158 2.90 10.63 -5.61
C GLY A 158 2.15 10.09 -6.83
N PHE A 159 0.84 9.81 -6.74
CA PHE A 159 0.05 9.35 -7.88
C PHE A 159 -0.30 10.47 -8.86
N ASP A 160 -0.09 10.22 -10.15
CA ASP A 160 -0.34 11.16 -11.27
C ASP A 160 -1.48 10.74 -12.19
N CYS A 161 -2.38 9.91 -11.74
CA CYS A 161 -3.49 9.49 -12.60
C CYS A 161 -4.65 10.49 -12.72
#